data_0416e1dee3c6fa5110aae5265dccc17a
#
_entry.id   0416e1dee3c6fa5110aae5265dccc17a
#
_cell.length_a   1.000
_cell.length_b   1.000
_cell.length_c   1.000
_cell.angle_alpha   90.00
_cell.angle_beta   90.00
_cell.angle_gamma   90.00
#
_symmetry.space_group_name_H-M   'P 1'
#
loop_
_entity.id
_entity.type
_entity.pdbx_description
1 polymer ?
#
loop_
_entity_poly.entity_id
_entity_poly.type
_entity_poly.pdbx_seq_one_letter_code
_entity_poly.pdbx_strand_id
1 'polypeptide(L)'
;MKNTFLDYGYSKEEIENRVNDTFYAIFEGHNRFYFDGINETGYFMDTGNCDARTEGMSYGMLMCVLMDKKEYFDKMWKFSMDFMYMDEGYLKGYFAWSVAPDGKKNAFGPAPDGEEFYAMALFLAGKKWGDGDGIYNYTYWAKK
;
A
#
# COMPACT_ATOMS: atom_id res chain seq x y z
N MET A 1 15.29 -14.22 -11.29
CA MET A 1 14.29 -13.87 -12.33
C MET A 1 15.02 -13.16 -13.46
N LYS A 2 14.73 -13.51 -14.72
CA LYS A 2 15.35 -12.86 -15.89
C LYS A 2 14.70 -11.49 -16.08
N ASN A 3 15.52 -10.45 -16.27
CA ASN A 3 14.99 -9.11 -16.53
C ASN A 3 14.84 -8.91 -18.05
N THR A 4 13.61 -8.89 -18.54
CA THR A 4 13.29 -8.80 -19.97
C THR A 4 13.79 -7.50 -20.60
N PHE A 5 13.87 -6.39 -19.87
CA PHE A 5 14.37 -5.12 -20.42
C PHE A 5 15.84 -5.20 -20.82
N LEU A 6 16.65 -6.01 -20.13
CA LEU A 6 18.04 -6.27 -20.53
C LEU A 6 18.11 -6.98 -21.89
N ASP A 7 17.15 -7.87 -22.20
CA ASP A 7 17.08 -8.56 -23.48
C ASP A 7 16.71 -7.62 -24.64
N TYR A 8 16.02 -6.51 -24.34
CA TYR A 8 15.70 -5.44 -25.30
C TYR A 8 16.78 -4.36 -25.42
N GLY A 9 17.95 -4.56 -24.75
CA GLY A 9 19.12 -3.69 -24.91
C GLY A 9 19.20 -2.52 -23.94
N TYR A 10 18.30 -2.42 -22.97
CA TYR A 10 18.44 -1.43 -21.90
C TYR A 10 19.54 -1.84 -20.93
N SER A 11 20.36 -0.89 -20.49
CA SER A 11 21.33 -1.12 -19.44
C SER A 11 20.65 -1.27 -18.07
N LYS A 12 21.36 -1.89 -17.12
CA LYS A 12 20.89 -2.02 -15.75
C LYS A 12 20.63 -0.63 -15.12
N GLU A 13 21.53 0.32 -15.38
CA GLU A 13 21.43 1.69 -14.86
C GLU A 13 20.19 2.42 -15.40
N GLU A 14 19.89 2.32 -16.70
CA GLU A 14 18.67 2.92 -17.29
C GLU A 14 17.40 2.34 -16.66
N ILE A 15 17.36 1.03 -16.42
CA ILE A 15 16.23 0.37 -15.78
C ILE A 15 16.07 0.85 -14.35
N GLU A 16 17.16 0.86 -13.55
CA GLU A 16 17.13 1.30 -12.15
C GLU A 16 16.73 2.77 -12.05
N ASN A 17 17.28 3.64 -12.87
CA ASN A 17 16.92 5.07 -12.91
C ASN A 17 15.43 5.24 -13.25
N ARG A 18 14.93 4.54 -14.28
CA ARG A 18 13.53 4.62 -14.66
C ARG A 18 12.58 4.17 -13.56
N VAL A 19 12.92 3.10 -12.84
CA VAL A 19 12.12 2.60 -11.72
C VAL A 19 12.10 3.62 -10.57
N ASN A 20 13.27 4.17 -10.21
CA ASN A 20 13.38 5.19 -9.16
C ASN A 20 12.64 6.47 -9.51
N ASP A 21 12.78 6.98 -10.73
CA ASP A 21 12.08 8.18 -11.22
C ASP A 21 10.56 7.97 -11.21
N THR A 22 10.11 6.77 -11.58
CA THR A 22 8.68 6.42 -11.55
C THR A 22 8.16 6.37 -10.12
N PHE A 23 8.92 5.74 -9.19
CA PHE A 23 8.55 5.75 -7.77
C PHE A 23 8.45 7.17 -7.23
N TYR A 24 9.46 8.01 -7.50
CA TYR A 24 9.45 9.42 -7.10
C TYR A 24 8.22 10.15 -7.66
N ALA A 25 7.92 9.99 -8.93
CA ALA A 25 6.76 10.64 -9.55
C ALA A 25 5.43 10.25 -8.90
N ILE A 26 5.30 8.97 -8.48
CA ILE A 26 4.09 8.43 -7.84
C ILE A 26 3.96 8.89 -6.38
N PHE A 27 5.07 8.94 -5.62
CA PHE A 27 5.03 9.21 -4.18
C PHE A 27 5.31 10.67 -3.80
N GLU A 28 6.14 11.38 -4.55
CA GLU A 28 6.68 12.69 -4.17
C GLU A 28 6.50 13.77 -5.24
N GLY A 29 6.25 13.37 -6.51
CA GLY A 29 6.14 14.28 -7.63
C GLY A 29 4.94 15.22 -7.56
N HIS A 30 4.89 16.20 -8.44
CA HIS A 30 3.80 17.20 -8.49
C HIS A 30 2.42 16.56 -8.71
N ASN A 31 2.34 15.50 -9.51
CA ASN A 31 1.11 14.75 -9.79
C ASN A 31 1.09 13.40 -9.04
N ARG A 32 1.59 13.38 -7.80
CA ARG A 32 1.67 12.19 -6.99
C ARG A 32 0.31 11.62 -6.63
N PHE A 33 0.28 10.34 -6.32
CA PHE A 33 -0.89 9.64 -5.77
C PHE A 33 -0.81 9.47 -4.25
N TYR A 34 0.40 9.52 -3.68
CA TYR A 34 0.61 9.44 -2.23
C TYR A 34 0.41 10.79 -1.55
N PHE A 35 -0.29 10.77 -0.41
CA PHE A 35 -0.49 11.93 0.47
C PHE A 35 -0.33 11.52 1.93
N ASP A 36 0.25 12.40 2.73
CA ASP A 36 0.22 12.27 4.18
C ASP A 36 -1.23 12.47 4.67
N GLY A 37 -1.66 11.57 5.54
CA GLY A 37 -2.98 11.58 6.17
C GLY A 37 -2.95 12.14 7.59
N ILE A 38 -4.10 12.12 8.25
CA ILE A 38 -4.23 12.48 9.66
C ILE A 38 -3.54 11.43 10.56
N ASN A 39 -3.17 11.80 11.79
CA ASN A 39 -2.57 10.89 12.79
C ASN A 39 -1.31 10.14 12.29
N GLU A 40 -0.43 10.82 11.57
CA GLU A 40 0.81 10.24 11.04
C GLU A 40 0.59 9.03 10.11
N THR A 41 -0.55 9.00 9.43
CA THR A 41 -0.85 8.01 8.40
C THR A 41 -0.47 8.50 7.01
N GLY A 42 -0.59 7.65 5.99
CA GLY A 42 -0.45 8.01 4.60
C GLY A 42 -1.40 7.21 3.72
N TYR A 43 -1.80 7.75 2.59
CA TYR A 43 -2.74 7.07 1.70
C TYR A 43 -2.47 7.36 0.24
N PHE A 44 -2.93 6.42 -0.61
CA PHE A 44 -3.03 6.63 -2.05
C PHE A 44 -4.42 7.16 -2.39
N MET A 45 -4.43 8.27 -3.13
CA MET A 45 -5.64 8.91 -3.64
C MET A 45 -6.07 8.27 -4.96
N ASP A 46 -7.30 7.79 -5.04
CA ASP A 46 -8.01 7.69 -6.32
C ASP A 46 -8.39 9.10 -6.75
N THR A 47 -7.67 9.63 -7.72
CA THR A 47 -7.83 11.01 -8.18
C THR A 47 -9.13 11.25 -8.93
N GLY A 48 -9.80 10.19 -9.39
CA GLY A 48 -11.10 10.27 -10.04
C GLY A 48 -12.25 10.46 -9.07
N ASN A 49 -12.12 9.91 -7.85
CA ASN A 49 -13.17 9.92 -6.83
C ASN A 49 -12.77 10.68 -5.56
N CYS A 50 -11.51 11.10 -5.46
CA CYS A 50 -10.95 11.80 -4.30
C CYS A 50 -11.11 11.00 -2.98
N ASP A 51 -10.89 9.69 -3.05
CA ASP A 51 -10.94 8.76 -1.92
C ASP A 51 -9.71 7.83 -1.89
N ALA A 52 -9.51 7.14 -0.77
CA ALA A 52 -8.55 6.06 -0.64
C ALA A 52 -9.28 4.72 -0.81
N ARG A 53 -8.76 3.85 -1.67
CA ARG A 53 -9.32 2.53 -1.95
C ARG A 53 -8.35 1.42 -1.58
N THR A 54 -8.85 0.28 -1.10
CA THR A 54 -8.02 -0.88 -0.74
C THR A 54 -7.10 -1.31 -1.88
N GLU A 55 -7.57 -1.25 -3.13
CA GLU A 55 -6.79 -1.53 -4.33
C GLU A 55 -5.56 -0.60 -4.44
N GLY A 56 -5.77 0.72 -4.45
CA GLY A 56 -4.67 1.69 -4.54
C GLY A 56 -3.72 1.60 -3.35
N MET A 57 -4.25 1.43 -2.13
CA MET A 57 -3.49 1.30 -0.90
C MET A 57 -2.58 0.06 -0.95
N SER A 58 -3.12 -1.10 -1.30
CA SER A 58 -2.37 -2.35 -1.36
C SER A 58 -1.30 -2.35 -2.46
N TYR A 59 -1.57 -1.77 -3.63
CA TYR A 59 -0.57 -1.59 -4.69
C TYR A 59 0.55 -0.64 -4.26
N GLY A 60 0.21 0.46 -3.58
CA GLY A 60 1.19 1.38 -3.02
C GLY A 60 2.10 0.70 -1.99
N MET A 61 1.53 -0.09 -1.08
CA MET A 61 2.29 -0.88 -0.12
C MET A 61 3.21 -1.90 -0.80
N LEU A 62 2.73 -2.57 -1.86
CA LEU A 62 3.54 -3.50 -2.62
C LEU A 62 4.74 -2.78 -3.29
N MET A 63 4.51 -1.61 -3.89
CA MET A 63 5.61 -0.79 -4.42
C MET A 63 6.61 -0.41 -3.32
N CYS A 64 6.14 -0.01 -2.14
CA CYS A 64 7.00 0.36 -1.01
C CYS A 64 7.90 -0.80 -0.57
N VAL A 65 7.36 -2.01 -0.40
CA VAL A 65 8.18 -3.16 0.04
C VAL A 65 9.19 -3.57 -1.02
N LEU A 66 8.85 -3.50 -2.31
CA LEU A 66 9.77 -3.78 -3.40
C LEU A 66 10.90 -2.76 -3.50
N MET A 67 10.61 -1.48 -3.26
CA MET A 67 11.55 -0.35 -3.32
C MET A 67 12.25 -0.05 -1.99
N ASP A 68 12.04 -0.86 -0.95
CA ASP A 68 12.64 -0.69 0.38
C ASP A 68 12.25 0.63 1.08
N LYS A 69 10.99 1.01 0.99
CA LYS A 69 10.43 2.25 1.52
C LYS A 69 9.50 1.97 2.70
N LYS A 70 10.10 1.52 3.82
CA LYS A 70 9.36 1.08 5.01
C LYS A 70 8.47 2.18 5.61
N GLU A 71 8.94 3.43 5.66
CA GLU A 71 8.18 4.53 6.26
C GLU A 71 6.84 4.76 5.54
N TYR A 72 6.84 4.82 4.20
CA TYR A 72 5.61 4.94 3.41
C TYR A 72 4.70 3.73 3.59
N PHE A 73 5.27 2.52 3.62
CA PHE A 73 4.54 1.29 3.88
C PHE A 73 3.81 1.34 5.20
N ASP A 74 4.49 1.67 6.28
CA ASP A 74 3.94 1.72 7.64
C ASP A 74 2.84 2.76 7.76
N LYS A 75 3.02 3.95 7.17
CA LYS A 75 2.00 5.00 7.14
C LYS A 75 0.73 4.55 6.40
N MET A 76 0.88 3.88 5.26
CA MET A 76 -0.25 3.37 4.49
C MET A 76 -0.94 2.21 5.20
N TRP A 77 -0.18 1.28 5.77
CA TRP A 77 -0.74 0.20 6.57
C TRP A 77 -1.48 0.74 7.81
N LYS A 78 -0.91 1.73 8.48
CA LYS A 78 -1.57 2.40 9.60
C LYS A 78 -2.89 3.07 9.18
N PHE A 79 -2.94 3.74 8.02
CA PHE A 79 -4.19 4.29 7.48
C PHE A 79 -5.24 3.19 7.27
N SER A 80 -4.84 2.08 6.67
CA SER A 80 -5.72 0.94 6.42
C SER A 80 -6.29 0.37 7.73
N MET A 81 -5.47 0.24 8.76
CA MET A 81 -5.90 -0.26 10.07
C MET A 81 -6.77 0.73 10.84
N ASP A 82 -6.41 2.03 10.82
CA ASP A 82 -7.13 3.04 11.60
C ASP A 82 -8.51 3.38 10.98
N PHE A 83 -8.63 3.33 9.64
CA PHE A 83 -9.81 3.88 8.97
C PHE A 83 -10.56 2.89 8.07
N MET A 84 -9.90 1.88 7.51
CA MET A 84 -10.52 0.92 6.61
C MET A 84 -10.92 -0.37 7.32
N TYR A 85 -10.10 -0.88 8.26
CA TYR A 85 -10.36 -2.12 8.97
C TYR A 85 -11.69 -2.09 9.72
N MET A 86 -12.43 -3.20 9.67
CA MET A 86 -13.70 -3.37 10.38
C MET A 86 -13.49 -4.37 11.51
N ASP A 87 -13.54 -3.89 12.75
CA ASP A 87 -13.28 -4.66 13.96
C ASP A 87 -14.54 -5.23 14.62
N GLU A 88 -15.73 -4.88 14.10
CA GLU A 88 -17.03 -5.33 14.60
C GLU A 88 -18.02 -5.67 13.47
N GLY A 89 -19.15 -6.24 13.83
CA GLY A 89 -20.24 -6.57 12.91
C GLY A 89 -19.95 -7.82 12.06
N TYR A 90 -20.78 -8.07 11.06
CA TYR A 90 -20.69 -9.25 10.20
C TYR A 90 -19.53 -9.20 9.18
N LEU A 91 -18.98 -8.00 8.96
CA LEU A 91 -17.80 -7.78 8.13
C LEU A 91 -16.50 -7.67 8.95
N LYS A 92 -16.53 -8.07 10.21
CA LYS A 92 -15.34 -8.04 11.07
C LYS A 92 -14.18 -8.83 10.45
N GLY A 93 -13.03 -8.20 10.39
CA GLY A 93 -11.81 -8.78 9.82
C GLY A 93 -11.54 -8.36 8.39
N TYR A 94 -12.50 -7.74 7.72
CA TYR A 94 -12.34 -7.20 6.37
C TYR A 94 -12.08 -5.68 6.40
N PHE A 95 -11.79 -5.13 5.23
CA PHE A 95 -11.55 -3.69 5.05
C PHE A 95 -12.69 -3.04 4.26
N ALA A 96 -13.14 -1.87 4.69
CA ALA A 96 -13.99 -1.00 3.89
C ALA A 96 -13.23 -0.57 2.63
N TRP A 97 -13.74 -0.90 1.45
CA TRP A 97 -12.98 -0.73 0.21
C TRP A 97 -12.75 0.74 -0.21
N SER A 98 -13.55 1.68 0.33
CA SER A 98 -13.43 3.11 0.03
C SER A 98 -13.60 3.95 1.30
N VAL A 99 -12.63 4.84 1.52
CA VAL A 99 -12.56 5.74 2.68
C VAL A 99 -12.12 7.13 2.21
N ALA A 100 -12.77 8.18 2.71
CA ALA A 100 -12.38 9.55 2.47
C ALA A 100 -11.04 9.90 3.17
N PRO A 101 -10.30 10.92 2.71
CA PRO A 101 -9.02 11.33 3.32
C PRO A 101 -9.08 11.68 4.81
N ASP A 102 -10.26 12.06 5.30
CA ASP A 102 -10.54 12.35 6.72
C ASP A 102 -10.84 11.09 7.56
N GLY A 103 -10.77 9.90 6.97
CA GLY A 103 -11.02 8.62 7.64
C GLY A 103 -12.47 8.16 7.63
N LYS A 104 -13.41 8.91 7.04
CA LYS A 104 -14.80 8.50 6.94
C LYS A 104 -15.00 7.40 5.91
N LYS A 105 -15.57 6.28 6.32
CA LYS A 105 -15.91 5.18 5.39
C LYS A 105 -17.01 5.60 4.42
N ASN A 106 -16.73 5.51 3.13
CA ASN A 106 -17.69 5.74 2.04
C ASN A 106 -18.49 4.48 1.72
N ALA A 107 -17.85 3.31 1.87
CA ALA A 107 -18.45 2.01 1.63
C ALA A 107 -17.90 0.97 2.61
N PHE A 108 -18.73 -0.01 2.98
CA PHE A 108 -18.44 -1.00 4.02
C PHE A 108 -18.21 -2.43 3.49
N GLY A 109 -18.22 -2.65 2.18
CA GLY A 109 -17.98 -3.98 1.62
C GLY A 109 -16.48 -4.27 1.48
N PRO A 110 -16.07 -5.56 1.55
CA PRO A 110 -14.71 -5.94 1.16
C PRO A 110 -14.53 -5.89 -0.36
N ALA A 111 -13.29 -5.65 -0.81
CA ALA A 111 -12.87 -5.81 -2.19
C ALA A 111 -11.73 -6.83 -2.23
N PRO A 112 -12.00 -8.09 -2.67
CA PRO A 112 -11.06 -9.22 -2.53
C PRO A 112 -9.68 -8.96 -3.14
N ASP A 113 -9.63 -8.27 -4.28
CA ASP A 113 -8.38 -7.91 -4.96
C ASP A 113 -7.46 -7.05 -4.07
N GLY A 114 -8.02 -6.01 -3.45
CA GLY A 114 -7.26 -5.17 -2.51
C GLY A 114 -6.75 -5.97 -1.31
N GLU A 115 -7.58 -6.84 -0.74
CA GLU A 115 -7.22 -7.65 0.43
C GLU A 115 -6.16 -8.71 0.12
N GLU A 116 -6.24 -9.36 -1.05
CA GLU A 116 -5.21 -10.31 -1.51
C GLU A 116 -3.85 -9.61 -1.68
N PHE A 117 -3.83 -8.40 -2.24
CA PHE A 117 -2.60 -7.62 -2.35
C PHE A 117 -2.09 -7.09 -1.00
N TYR A 118 -2.96 -6.76 -0.04
CA TYR A 118 -2.54 -6.49 1.35
C TYR A 118 -1.80 -7.69 1.94
N ALA A 119 -2.40 -8.88 1.86
CA ALA A 119 -1.78 -10.10 2.39
C ALA A 119 -0.40 -10.34 1.75
N MET A 120 -0.29 -10.20 0.42
CA MET A 120 0.99 -10.35 -0.29
C MET A 120 2.02 -9.31 0.15
N ALA A 121 1.64 -8.03 0.23
CA ALA A 121 2.54 -6.96 0.65
C ALA A 121 3.03 -7.15 2.09
N LEU A 122 2.15 -7.56 3.00
CA LEU A 122 2.48 -7.85 4.40
C LEU A 122 3.42 -9.06 4.55
N PHE A 123 3.21 -10.16 3.79
CA PHE A 123 4.16 -11.28 3.80
C PHE A 123 5.55 -10.87 3.31
N LEU A 124 5.62 -10.04 2.29
CA LEU A 124 6.89 -9.51 1.80
C LEU A 124 7.56 -8.58 2.82
N ALA A 125 6.77 -7.74 3.51
CA ALA A 125 7.25 -6.85 4.56
C ALA A 125 7.82 -7.63 5.75
N GLY A 126 7.10 -8.63 6.26
CA GLY A 126 7.58 -9.50 7.33
C GLY A 126 8.87 -10.23 6.95
N LYS A 127 8.97 -10.70 5.70
CA LYS A 127 10.20 -11.33 5.21
C LYS A 127 11.38 -10.35 5.08
N LYS A 128 11.11 -9.12 4.65
CA LYS A 128 12.15 -8.13 4.32
C LYS A 128 12.64 -7.36 5.55
N TRP A 129 11.71 -6.91 6.39
CA TRP A 129 11.99 -6.03 7.53
C TRP A 129 11.82 -6.70 8.90
N GLY A 130 11.25 -7.91 8.91
CA GLY A 130 10.86 -8.59 10.14
C GLY A 130 9.50 -8.12 10.67
N ASP A 131 8.95 -8.88 11.61
CA ASP A 131 7.71 -8.53 12.30
C ASP A 131 8.00 -7.60 13.49
N GLY A 132 7.18 -6.56 13.63
CA GLY A 132 7.14 -5.68 14.78
C GLY A 132 5.98 -6.01 15.73
N ASP A 133 5.67 -5.08 16.63
CA ASP A 133 4.56 -5.21 17.58
C ASP A 133 3.23 -4.66 17.02
N GLY A 134 2.12 -5.16 17.52
CA GLY A 134 0.79 -4.66 17.23
C GLY A 134 0.41 -4.78 15.74
N ILE A 135 0.06 -3.66 15.12
CA ILE A 135 -0.29 -3.64 13.69
C ILE A 135 0.91 -3.93 12.78
N TYR A 136 2.13 -3.76 13.27
CA TYR A 136 3.36 -4.02 12.52
C TYR A 136 3.86 -5.47 12.63
N ASN A 137 3.11 -6.37 13.27
CA ASN A 137 3.31 -7.80 13.11
C ASN A 137 2.74 -8.24 11.76
N TYR A 138 3.47 -7.95 10.70
CA TYR A 138 3.02 -8.09 9.32
C TYR A 138 2.61 -9.53 8.99
N THR A 139 3.42 -10.52 9.41
CA THR A 139 3.12 -11.94 9.14
C THR A 139 1.83 -12.41 9.83
N TYR A 140 1.54 -11.89 11.02
CA TYR A 140 0.26 -12.18 11.71
C TYR A 140 -0.92 -11.63 10.91
N TRP A 141 -0.84 -10.35 10.51
CA TRP A 141 -1.92 -9.70 9.79
C TRP A 141 -2.13 -10.26 8.39
N ALA A 142 -1.06 -10.67 7.70
CA ALA A 142 -1.16 -11.34 6.40
C ALA A 142 -1.89 -12.69 6.44
N LYS A 143 -1.98 -13.34 7.60
CA LYS A 143 -2.65 -14.65 7.79
C LYS A 143 -4.08 -14.53 8.33
N LYS A 144 -4.45 -13.36 8.78
CA LYS A 144 -5.75 -13.11 9.39
C LYS A 144 -6.80 -12.74 8.38
#